data_3ba67799c64601d1f559d7d296a85727
#
_entry.id   3ba67799c64601d1f559d7d296a85727
#
_cell.length_a   1.000
_cell.length_b   1.000
_cell.length_c   1.000
_cell.angle_alpha   90.00
_cell.angle_beta   90.00
_cell.angle_gamma   90.00
#
_symmetry.space_group_name_H-M   'P 1'
#
loop_
_entity.id
_entity.type
_entity.pdbx_description
1 polymer ?
#
loop_
_entity_poly.entity_id
_entity_poly.type
_entity_poly.pdbx_seq_one_letter_code
_entity_poly.pdbx_strand_id
1 'polypeptide(L)'
;MKKIYILVPFLLFLLNCIGLKAQTIWTGSTKTFTKEKNGDWTLEANQDRITSNVWLTRGDNGGIFNFVAEPMGASTISPKDTEWAYGTTANYASLTYQNLKALKGGNFGSIIDGQDLVLHLITDNIYMDIKFTSWKSGKGGGFSYERSTDQPIATKEF
;
A
#
# COMPACT_ATOMS: atom_id res chain seq x y z
N MET A 1 -6.27 -0.66 71.08
CA MET A 1 -6.59 -1.31 69.80
C MET A 1 -6.19 -0.38 68.65
N LYS A 2 -5.06 -0.69 67.96
CA LYS A 2 -4.57 0.12 66.81
C LYS A 2 -5.21 -0.38 65.51
N LYS A 3 -5.97 0.49 64.85
CA LYS A 3 -6.55 0.18 63.53
C LYS A 3 -5.49 0.36 62.46
N ILE A 4 -5.11 -0.72 61.79
CA ILE A 4 -4.22 -0.73 60.61
C ILE A 4 -5.08 -0.45 59.38
N TYR A 5 -4.86 0.68 58.72
CA TYR A 5 -5.44 0.97 57.40
C TYR A 5 -4.49 0.44 56.34
N ILE A 6 -4.92 -0.60 55.63
CA ILE A 6 -4.20 -1.12 54.45
C ILE A 6 -4.57 -0.23 53.26
N LEU A 7 -3.62 0.57 52.83
CA LEU A 7 -3.75 1.37 51.60
C LEU A 7 -3.48 0.45 50.41
N VAL A 8 -4.54 0.09 49.70
CA VAL A 8 -4.42 -0.66 48.43
C VAL A 8 -4.07 0.35 47.34
N PRO A 9 -2.92 0.26 46.66
CA PRO A 9 -2.61 1.13 45.55
C PRO A 9 -3.48 0.73 44.36
N PHE A 10 -4.37 1.61 43.95
CA PHE A 10 -5.15 1.49 42.72
C PHE A 10 -4.22 1.73 41.52
N LEU A 11 -3.68 0.65 40.96
CA LEU A 11 -2.83 0.70 39.77
C LEU A 11 -3.70 1.05 38.57
N LEU A 12 -3.67 2.32 38.16
CA LEU A 12 -4.35 2.81 36.99
C LEU A 12 -3.63 2.25 35.75
N PHE A 13 -4.17 1.18 35.16
CA PHE A 13 -3.69 0.64 33.88
C PHE A 13 -4.18 1.59 32.79
N LEU A 14 -3.29 2.49 32.34
CA LEU A 14 -3.54 3.28 31.13
C LEU A 14 -3.53 2.33 29.92
N LEU A 15 -4.72 1.88 29.50
CA LEU A 15 -4.90 1.21 28.22
C LEU A 15 -4.59 2.24 27.11
N ASN A 16 -3.38 2.20 26.57
CA ASN A 16 -3.12 2.84 25.30
C ASN A 16 -3.94 2.10 24.23
N CYS A 17 -5.11 2.62 23.88
CA CYS A 17 -5.84 2.21 22.67
C CYS A 17 -4.98 2.62 21.46
N ILE A 18 -4.12 1.73 21.00
CA ILE A 18 -3.58 1.81 19.64
C ILE A 18 -4.81 1.64 18.75
N GLY A 19 -5.25 2.72 18.14
CA GLY A 19 -6.38 2.71 17.22
C GLY A 19 -6.07 1.82 16.01
N LEU A 20 -6.42 0.53 16.10
CA LEU A 20 -6.39 -0.36 14.95
C LEU A 20 -7.40 0.18 13.94
N LYS A 21 -6.91 0.62 12.78
CA LYS A 21 -7.81 0.95 11.67
C LYS A 21 -8.57 -0.30 11.27
N ALA A 22 -9.89 -0.19 11.13
CA ALA A 22 -10.70 -1.26 10.59
C ALA A 22 -10.19 -1.63 9.19
N GLN A 23 -10.09 -2.93 8.91
CA GLN A 23 -9.73 -3.43 7.60
C GLN A 23 -10.76 -3.02 6.56
N THR A 24 -10.30 -2.57 5.41
CA THR A 24 -11.14 -2.16 4.28
C THR A 24 -10.67 -2.82 3.00
N ILE A 25 -11.62 -3.30 2.19
CA ILE A 25 -11.34 -3.85 0.87
C ILE A 25 -11.92 -2.89 -0.16
N TRP A 26 -11.07 -2.37 -1.02
CA TRP A 26 -11.48 -1.51 -2.12
C TRP A 26 -11.91 -2.32 -3.33
N THR A 27 -13.18 -2.27 -3.67
CA THR A 27 -13.78 -2.97 -4.82
C THR A 27 -14.53 -2.03 -5.75
N GLY A 28 -14.27 -0.74 -5.66
CA GLY A 28 -14.83 0.28 -6.54
C GLY A 28 -14.30 0.18 -7.97
N SER A 29 -14.67 1.14 -8.80
CA SER A 29 -14.29 1.18 -10.21
C SER A 29 -12.78 1.13 -10.40
N THR A 30 -12.35 0.55 -11.52
CA THR A 30 -10.94 0.48 -11.90
C THR A 30 -10.40 1.87 -12.23
N LYS A 31 -9.25 2.22 -11.64
CA LYS A 31 -8.45 3.40 -11.97
C LYS A 31 -7.18 2.95 -12.68
N THR A 32 -6.90 3.50 -13.85
CA THR A 32 -5.61 3.35 -14.53
C THR A 32 -4.68 4.47 -14.09
N PHE A 33 -3.46 4.12 -13.70
CA PHE A 33 -2.37 5.06 -13.45
C PHE A 33 -1.23 4.80 -14.42
N THR A 34 -0.71 5.87 -15.01
CA THR A 34 0.44 5.82 -15.93
C THR A 34 1.43 6.93 -15.58
N LYS A 35 2.69 6.53 -15.38
CA LYS A 35 3.83 7.44 -15.40
C LYS A 35 4.61 7.18 -16.67
N GLU A 36 4.66 8.17 -17.54
CA GLU A 36 5.42 8.07 -18.79
C GLU A 36 6.93 7.94 -18.53
N LYS A 37 7.63 7.33 -19.47
CA LYS A 37 9.08 7.28 -19.45
C LYS A 37 9.66 8.70 -19.48
N ASN A 38 10.63 8.98 -18.62
CA ASN A 38 11.24 10.29 -18.39
C ASN A 38 10.31 11.33 -17.75
N GLY A 39 9.10 10.95 -17.32
CA GLY A 39 8.25 11.82 -16.51
C GLY A 39 8.91 12.13 -15.17
N ASP A 40 8.90 13.40 -14.77
CA ASP A 40 9.45 13.84 -13.48
C ASP A 40 8.64 13.23 -12.33
N TRP A 41 9.24 12.30 -11.62
CA TRP A 41 8.61 11.56 -10.51
C TRP A 41 8.31 12.43 -9.28
N THR A 42 8.84 13.66 -9.21
CA THR A 42 8.55 14.60 -8.13
C THR A 42 7.23 15.33 -8.30
N LEU A 43 6.69 15.35 -9.52
CA LEU A 43 5.43 16.00 -9.84
C LEU A 43 4.23 15.14 -9.45
N GLU A 44 3.19 15.76 -8.93
CA GLU A 44 1.95 15.12 -8.54
C GLU A 44 1.33 14.25 -9.64
N ALA A 45 1.34 14.72 -10.88
CA ALA A 45 0.79 14.01 -12.03
C ALA A 45 1.48 12.65 -12.29
N ASN A 46 2.68 12.46 -11.77
CA ASN A 46 3.48 11.24 -11.90
C ASN A 46 3.52 10.39 -10.61
N GLN A 47 2.59 10.65 -9.67
CA GLN A 47 2.43 9.96 -8.41
C GLN A 47 0.99 9.47 -8.27
N ASP A 48 0.77 8.15 -8.11
CA ASP A 48 -0.55 7.67 -7.69
C ASP A 48 -0.70 7.87 -6.19
N ARG A 49 -1.34 8.98 -5.82
CA ARG A 49 -1.64 9.35 -4.44
C ARG A 49 -2.86 8.57 -3.97
N ILE A 50 -2.63 7.35 -3.48
CA ILE A 50 -3.69 6.40 -3.11
C ILE A 50 -4.35 6.84 -1.81
N THR A 51 -3.53 7.14 -0.79
CA THR A 51 -3.93 7.69 0.51
C THR A 51 -2.95 8.79 0.92
N SER A 52 -3.12 9.38 2.10
CA SER A 52 -2.12 10.32 2.66
C SER A 52 -0.79 9.64 3.00
N ASN A 53 -0.77 8.31 3.16
CA ASN A 53 0.41 7.54 3.57
C ASN A 53 1.13 6.87 2.40
N VAL A 54 0.46 6.66 1.26
CA VAL A 54 1.02 5.90 0.14
C VAL A 54 0.81 6.63 -1.17
N TRP A 55 1.93 7.13 -1.74
CA TRP A 55 2.01 7.74 -3.07
C TRP A 55 3.00 6.94 -3.92
N LEU A 56 2.48 6.12 -4.83
CA LEU A 56 3.32 5.26 -5.65
C LEU A 56 3.86 6.01 -6.87
N THR A 57 5.17 5.93 -7.05
CA THR A 57 5.86 6.45 -8.22
C THR A 57 7.12 5.61 -8.51
N ARG A 58 7.85 5.98 -9.56
CA ARG A 58 9.11 5.34 -9.95
C ARG A 58 10.10 6.38 -10.43
N GLY A 59 11.31 6.40 -9.85
CA GLY A 59 12.41 7.24 -10.31
C GLY A 59 13.01 6.77 -11.64
N ASP A 60 14.02 7.48 -12.12
CA ASP A 60 14.67 7.17 -13.39
C ASP A 60 15.33 5.80 -13.40
N ASN A 61 15.73 5.31 -12.24
CA ASN A 61 16.34 4.00 -12.07
C ASN A 61 15.63 3.26 -10.92
N GLY A 62 15.61 1.93 -10.99
CA GLY A 62 15.08 1.10 -9.92
C GLY A 62 13.60 0.75 -10.05
N GLY A 63 13.02 0.36 -8.94
CA GLY A 63 11.63 -0.06 -8.80
C GLY A 63 10.70 1.08 -8.42
N ILE A 64 9.44 0.70 -8.21
CA ILE A 64 8.42 1.59 -7.61
C ILE A 64 8.78 1.82 -6.15
N PHE A 65 8.44 3.01 -5.65
CA PHE A 65 8.62 3.37 -4.25
C PHE A 65 7.44 4.25 -3.76
N ASN A 66 7.29 4.34 -2.45
CA ASN A 66 6.33 5.22 -1.81
C ASN A 66 6.96 6.58 -1.54
N PHE A 67 6.58 7.59 -2.31
CA PHE A 67 7.14 8.94 -2.23
C PHE A 67 7.01 9.59 -0.83
N VAL A 68 5.96 9.23 -0.08
CA VAL A 68 5.75 9.76 1.29
C VAL A 68 6.76 9.16 2.28
N ALA A 69 7.07 7.87 2.15
CA ALA A 69 7.85 7.13 3.13
C ALA A 69 9.32 6.94 2.75
N GLU A 70 9.70 7.29 1.51
CA GLU A 70 11.04 7.04 0.95
C GLU A 70 11.52 8.22 0.13
N PRO A 71 12.77 8.67 0.32
CA PRO A 71 13.32 9.78 -0.48
C PRO A 71 13.57 9.38 -1.94
N MET A 72 13.75 8.08 -2.21
CA MET A 72 13.95 7.48 -3.51
C MET A 72 13.86 5.95 -3.43
N GLY A 73 13.39 5.27 -4.48
CA GLY A 73 13.14 3.83 -4.50
C GLY A 73 14.41 2.95 -4.51
N ALA A 74 15.30 3.14 -3.56
CA ALA A 74 16.55 2.39 -3.44
C ALA A 74 16.51 1.24 -2.41
N SER A 75 15.42 1.10 -1.67
CA SER A 75 15.29 0.10 -0.60
C SER A 75 14.95 -1.29 -1.15
N THR A 76 15.41 -2.33 -0.44
CA THR A 76 15.01 -3.72 -0.73
C THR A 76 13.57 -4.01 -0.33
N ILE A 77 12.96 -3.13 0.46
CA ILE A 77 11.57 -3.24 0.94
C ILE A 77 10.63 -2.21 0.30
N SER A 78 11.09 -1.52 -0.78
CA SER A 78 10.23 -0.59 -1.53
C SER A 78 9.14 -1.33 -2.32
N PRO A 79 7.95 -0.72 -2.44
CA PRO A 79 7.48 0.50 -1.78
C PRO A 79 7.24 0.26 -0.27
N LYS A 80 7.75 1.16 0.59
CA LYS A 80 7.48 1.09 2.03
C LYS A 80 6.00 1.31 2.33
N ASP A 81 5.56 0.78 3.47
CA ASP A 81 4.15 0.80 3.93
C ASP A 81 3.20 0.07 2.98
N THR A 82 3.75 -0.87 2.20
CA THR A 82 2.98 -1.75 1.30
C THR A 82 3.48 -3.18 1.36
N GLU A 83 2.57 -4.12 1.17
CA GLU A 83 2.89 -5.51 0.90
C GLU A 83 1.98 -6.06 -0.20
N TRP A 84 2.42 -7.13 -0.85
CA TRP A 84 1.88 -7.57 -2.12
C TRP A 84 1.74 -9.09 -2.14
N ALA A 85 0.67 -9.59 -2.78
CA ALA A 85 0.47 -11.02 -2.98
C ALA A 85 -0.06 -11.29 -4.38
N TYR A 86 0.23 -12.48 -4.94
CA TYR A 86 -0.45 -12.97 -6.14
C TYR A 86 -1.87 -13.41 -5.79
N GLY A 87 -2.85 -12.98 -6.56
CA GLY A 87 -4.27 -13.29 -6.36
C GLY A 87 -5.17 -12.09 -6.50
N THR A 88 -6.37 -12.21 -5.95
CA THR A 88 -7.39 -11.15 -5.95
C THR A 88 -7.90 -10.89 -4.55
N THR A 89 -8.53 -9.74 -4.34
CA THR A 89 -9.13 -9.36 -3.06
C THR A 89 -10.22 -10.31 -2.61
N ALA A 90 -10.82 -11.12 -3.49
CA ALA A 90 -11.76 -12.17 -3.11
C ALA A 90 -11.17 -13.20 -2.13
N ASN A 91 -9.85 -13.41 -2.19
CA ASN A 91 -9.14 -14.38 -1.35
C ASN A 91 -8.10 -13.71 -0.42
N TYR A 92 -8.15 -12.39 -0.24
CA TYR A 92 -7.11 -11.59 0.41
C TYR A 92 -6.61 -12.18 1.75
N ALA A 93 -7.51 -12.74 2.56
CA ALA A 93 -7.18 -13.26 3.90
C ALA A 93 -6.35 -14.54 3.89
N SER A 94 -6.33 -15.27 2.76
CA SER A 94 -5.57 -16.53 2.60
C SER A 94 -4.28 -16.37 1.79
N LEU A 95 -4.00 -15.16 1.29
CA LEU A 95 -2.82 -14.89 0.48
C LEU A 95 -1.57 -14.71 1.37
N THR A 96 -0.41 -15.01 0.79
CA THR A 96 0.88 -14.75 1.44
C THR A 96 1.45 -13.43 0.95
N TYR A 97 1.49 -12.44 1.83
CA TYR A 97 1.98 -11.10 1.53
C TYR A 97 3.47 -10.97 1.79
N GLN A 98 4.14 -10.20 0.94
CA GLN A 98 5.55 -9.88 1.06
C GLN A 98 5.85 -8.56 0.35
N ASN A 99 7.06 -8.00 0.55
CA ASN A 99 7.43 -6.80 -0.22
C ASN A 99 7.50 -7.11 -1.72
N LEU A 100 7.24 -6.09 -2.55
CA LEU A 100 7.12 -6.25 -3.99
C LEU A 100 8.38 -6.86 -4.63
N LYS A 101 9.57 -6.54 -4.14
CA LYS A 101 10.82 -7.09 -4.66
C LYS A 101 10.97 -8.58 -4.35
N ALA A 102 10.61 -9.01 -3.13
CA ALA A 102 10.64 -10.42 -2.75
C ALA A 102 9.62 -11.24 -3.54
N LEU A 103 8.39 -10.73 -3.69
CA LEU A 103 7.34 -11.35 -4.47
C LEU A 103 7.81 -11.72 -5.88
N LYS A 104 8.76 -10.96 -6.43
CA LYS A 104 9.25 -11.10 -7.81
C LYS A 104 10.53 -11.89 -7.97
N GLY A 105 11.12 -12.35 -6.89
CA GLY A 105 12.45 -12.96 -6.97
C GLY A 105 13.51 -12.01 -7.55
N GLY A 106 13.34 -10.69 -7.39
CA GLY A 106 14.29 -9.68 -7.85
C GLY A 106 14.12 -9.20 -9.31
N ASN A 107 13.21 -9.81 -10.09
CA ASN A 107 13.03 -9.45 -11.51
C ASN A 107 11.68 -8.78 -11.78
N PHE A 108 11.63 -7.46 -12.03
CA PHE A 108 10.41 -6.72 -12.31
C PHE A 108 9.70 -7.10 -13.62
N GLY A 109 10.39 -7.64 -14.61
CA GLY A 109 9.80 -8.04 -15.90
C GLY A 109 8.69 -9.07 -15.79
N SER A 110 8.74 -9.97 -14.81
CA SER A 110 7.75 -11.05 -14.67
C SER A 110 6.39 -10.64 -14.10
N ILE A 111 6.27 -9.50 -13.41
CA ILE A 111 4.96 -9.00 -12.90
C ILE A 111 4.12 -8.38 -14.01
N ILE A 112 4.76 -7.88 -15.05
CA ILE A 112 4.12 -7.09 -16.10
C ILE A 112 3.26 -7.94 -17.03
N ASP A 113 3.38 -9.25 -16.95
CA ASP A 113 2.64 -10.18 -17.81
C ASP A 113 1.16 -10.34 -17.40
N GLY A 114 0.55 -9.26 -16.89
CA GLY A 114 -0.88 -9.22 -16.59
C GLY A 114 -1.31 -10.08 -15.41
N GLN A 115 -0.40 -10.34 -14.46
CA GLN A 115 -0.70 -11.08 -13.24
C GLN A 115 -1.63 -10.27 -12.32
N ASP A 116 -2.65 -10.94 -11.80
CA ASP A 116 -3.50 -10.36 -10.77
C ASP A 116 -2.74 -10.34 -9.44
N LEU A 117 -2.73 -9.19 -8.79
CA LEU A 117 -2.08 -8.96 -7.51
C LEU A 117 -3.05 -8.29 -6.54
N VAL A 118 -2.81 -8.50 -5.25
CA VAL A 118 -3.39 -7.70 -4.18
C VAL A 118 -2.32 -6.80 -3.60
N LEU A 119 -2.62 -5.50 -3.54
CA LEU A 119 -1.85 -4.50 -2.81
C LEU A 119 -2.50 -4.26 -1.45
N HIS A 120 -1.74 -4.44 -0.38
CA HIS A 120 -2.13 -4.06 0.98
C HIS A 120 -1.36 -2.81 1.41
N LEU A 121 -2.09 -1.76 1.78
CA LEU A 121 -1.57 -0.55 2.41
C LEU A 121 -1.56 -0.78 3.92
N ILE A 122 -0.36 -0.97 4.51
CA ILE A 122 -0.20 -1.50 5.87
C ILE A 122 -0.79 -0.55 6.91
N THR A 123 -0.36 0.72 6.91
CA THR A 123 -0.83 1.72 7.90
C THR A 123 -2.32 2.01 7.76
N ASP A 124 -2.84 1.99 6.54
CA ASP A 124 -4.26 2.28 6.28
C ASP A 124 -5.16 1.06 6.42
N ASN A 125 -4.57 -0.14 6.47
CA ASN A 125 -5.25 -1.44 6.50
C ASN A 125 -6.26 -1.61 5.35
N ILE A 126 -5.82 -1.24 4.13
CA ILE A 126 -6.62 -1.26 2.90
C ILE A 126 -6.05 -2.30 1.94
N TYR A 127 -6.92 -3.15 1.41
CA TYR A 127 -6.61 -4.13 0.38
C TYR A 127 -7.28 -3.73 -0.93
N MET A 128 -6.57 -3.85 -2.06
CA MET A 128 -7.09 -3.55 -3.39
C MET A 128 -6.50 -4.47 -4.45
N ASP A 129 -7.29 -4.77 -5.48
CA ASP A 129 -6.76 -5.44 -6.67
C ASP A 129 -5.88 -4.47 -7.45
N ILE A 130 -4.77 -4.99 -7.96
CA ILE A 130 -3.83 -4.23 -8.80
C ILE A 130 -3.21 -5.14 -9.87
N LYS A 131 -3.04 -4.60 -11.07
CA LYS A 131 -2.50 -5.33 -12.21
C LYS A 131 -1.61 -4.43 -13.05
N PHE A 132 -0.34 -4.77 -13.17
CA PHE A 132 0.55 -4.02 -14.03
C PHE A 132 0.21 -4.26 -15.50
N THR A 133 0.15 -3.19 -16.27
CA THR A 133 -0.18 -3.20 -17.71
C THR A 133 0.99 -2.76 -18.58
N SER A 134 1.98 -2.06 -18.00
CA SER A 134 3.20 -1.67 -18.71
C SER A 134 4.37 -1.45 -17.75
N TRP A 135 5.55 -1.85 -18.21
CA TRP A 135 6.82 -1.56 -17.54
C TRP A 135 7.89 -1.23 -18.57
N LYS A 136 8.43 -0.02 -18.52
CA LYS A 136 9.52 0.39 -19.42
C LYS A 136 10.86 0.00 -18.82
N SER A 137 11.59 -0.87 -19.50
CA SER A 137 12.93 -1.28 -19.11
C SER A 137 13.92 -0.13 -19.29
N GLY A 138 15.04 -0.20 -18.54
CA GLY A 138 16.11 0.81 -18.58
C GLY A 138 15.77 2.09 -17.81
N LYS A 139 16.49 3.17 -18.11
CA LYS A 139 16.32 4.47 -17.46
C LYS A 139 15.00 5.14 -17.84
N GLY A 140 14.56 6.08 -16.99
CA GLY A 140 13.40 6.94 -17.23
C GLY A 140 12.11 6.48 -16.55
N GLY A 141 12.09 5.31 -15.90
CA GLY A 141 11.08 4.93 -14.90
C GLY A 141 9.62 4.92 -15.33
N GLY A 142 9.29 4.63 -16.60
CA GLY A 142 7.89 4.53 -17.07
C GLY A 142 7.23 3.23 -16.61
N PHE A 143 5.95 3.31 -16.23
CA PHE A 143 5.12 2.15 -15.88
C PHE A 143 3.63 2.51 -15.87
N SER A 144 2.78 1.48 -15.95
CA SER A 144 1.33 1.62 -15.81
C SER A 144 0.77 0.43 -15.05
N TYR A 145 -0.34 0.66 -14.37
CA TYR A 145 -1.19 -0.38 -13.78
C TYR A 145 -2.65 0.07 -13.71
N GLU A 146 -3.50 -0.90 -13.52
CA GLU A 146 -4.90 -0.72 -13.14
C GLU A 146 -5.08 -1.17 -11.70
N ARG A 147 -5.90 -0.48 -10.91
CA ARG A 147 -6.25 -0.87 -9.55
C ARG A 147 -7.69 -0.55 -9.20
N SER A 148 -8.26 -1.27 -8.24
CA SER A 148 -9.55 -0.90 -7.68
C SER A 148 -9.46 0.38 -6.85
N THR A 149 -10.57 1.08 -6.78
CA THR A 149 -10.76 2.30 -5.97
C THR A 149 -11.66 2.03 -4.78
N ASP A 150 -11.76 3.00 -3.89
CA ASP A 150 -12.75 2.98 -2.83
C ASP A 150 -14.17 2.86 -3.40
N GLN A 151 -15.07 2.24 -2.63
CA GLN A 151 -16.49 2.21 -2.99
C GLN A 151 -17.06 3.63 -2.83
N PRO A 152 -17.85 4.11 -3.81
CA PRO A 152 -18.59 5.33 -3.59
C PRO A 152 -19.51 5.14 -2.38
N ILE A 153 -19.47 6.05 -1.43
CA ILE A 153 -20.42 6.06 -0.31
C ILE A 153 -21.82 6.17 -0.93
N ALA A 154 -22.65 5.13 -0.76
CA ALA A 154 -24.01 5.19 -1.20
C ALA A 154 -24.70 6.32 -0.42
N THR A 155 -24.94 7.45 -1.08
CA THR A 155 -25.84 8.50 -0.54
C THR A 155 -27.22 7.89 -0.41
N LYS A 156 -27.67 7.65 0.83
CA LYS A 156 -29.08 7.37 1.06
C LYS A 156 -29.83 8.63 0.67
N GLU A 157 -30.53 8.59 -0.45
CA GLU A 157 -31.60 9.56 -0.72
C GLU A 157 -32.69 9.34 0.34
N PHE A 158 -32.94 10.38 1.14
CA PHE A 158 -34.05 10.42 2.10
C PHE A 158 -35.27 11.04 1.44
#